data_d821de3c42b0140c36a5f12db76e3a3a
#
_entry.id   d821de3c42b0140c36a5f12db76e3a3a
#
_cell.length_a   1.000
_cell.length_b   1.000
_cell.length_c   1.000
_cell.angle_alpha   90.00
_cell.angle_beta   90.00
_cell.angle_gamma   90.00
#
_symmetry.space_group_name_H-M   'P 1'
#
loop_
_entity.id
_entity.type
_entity.pdbx_description
1 polymer ?
#
loop_
_entity_poly.entity_id
_entity_poly.type
_entity_poly.pdbx_seq_one_letter_code
_entity_poly.pdbx_strand_id
1 'polypeptide(L)'
;MSTFEDRKVTGLVFNIQKYSVHDGPGIRTIVFTKGCPLACRWCSNPESQKPQPQMAFNPTRCISPAKCNFCIPACPYGSIRAVNGALDIDCTHCNDCETIACASACPAQSLIVYGKNRTVEDVLHVVAQDSIFYSRSGGGMTISGGEPLFQTKFALALLREARRRRIKTAIETCGCVPWETMEEAAPLLNNILFDVKHTDSEKHKWATGRGNELILSNLKKLLETFPDKPVLVRTPVIPDFNDDDETARSIGRLLKGYANVSYEALPYHRLGTQKYMFLGREYPMGEVSLPAGVAARVQAIVDEERGAK
;
A
#
# COMPACT_ATOMS: atom_id res chain seq x y z
N MET A 1 -22.01 17.04 -7.47
CA MET A 1 -21.46 18.42 -7.51
C MET A 1 -20.08 18.39 -6.91
N SER A 2 -19.05 18.63 -7.68
CA SER A 2 -17.77 18.88 -7.08
C SER A 2 -17.68 20.33 -6.80
N THR A 3 -17.47 20.53 -5.64
CA THR A 3 -17.10 21.81 -5.18
C THR A 3 -15.59 21.95 -5.30
N PHE A 4 -15.14 23.15 -5.55
CA PHE A 4 -13.76 23.59 -5.39
C PHE A 4 -13.11 23.09 -4.08
N GLU A 5 -13.94 22.60 -3.16
CA GLU A 5 -13.56 22.01 -1.87
C GLU A 5 -12.82 20.67 -1.99
N ASP A 6 -13.23 19.76 -2.90
CA ASP A 6 -12.52 18.47 -3.08
C ASP A 6 -11.03 18.67 -3.39
N ARG A 7 -10.68 19.70 -4.17
CA ARG A 7 -9.28 19.99 -4.56
C ARG A 7 -8.38 20.38 -3.40
N LYS A 8 -8.98 20.97 -2.35
CA LYS A 8 -8.28 21.44 -1.14
C LYS A 8 -8.17 20.37 -0.07
N VAL A 9 -8.89 19.27 -0.20
CA VAL A 9 -8.79 18.15 0.74
C VAL A 9 -7.36 17.65 0.74
N THR A 10 -6.80 17.48 1.93
CA THR A 10 -5.42 17.01 2.13
C THR A 10 -5.39 15.56 2.57
N GLY A 11 -4.34 14.86 2.17
CA GLY A 11 -4.03 13.53 2.64
C GLY A 11 -2.53 13.32 2.78
N LEU A 12 -2.17 12.35 3.57
CA LEU A 12 -0.79 11.98 3.82
C LEU A 12 -0.32 10.98 2.77
N VAL A 13 0.49 11.44 1.83
CA VAL A 13 1.03 10.66 0.71
C VAL A 13 2.53 10.46 0.93
N PHE A 14 3.02 9.22 0.84
CA PHE A 14 4.45 8.97 1.01
C PHE A 14 5.20 8.76 -0.31
N ASN A 15 4.48 8.37 -1.38
CA ASN A 15 5.09 8.25 -2.71
C ASN A 15 4.03 8.47 -3.82
N ILE A 16 4.49 8.91 -4.97
CA ILE A 16 3.74 8.88 -6.24
C ILE A 16 4.66 8.26 -7.27
N GLN A 17 4.32 7.05 -7.72
CA GLN A 17 5.10 6.29 -8.68
C GLN A 17 4.44 6.36 -10.05
N LYS A 18 5.18 6.87 -11.01
CA LYS A 18 4.76 6.94 -12.40
C LYS A 18 5.07 5.65 -13.15
N TYR A 19 4.37 5.43 -14.27
CA TYR A 19 4.66 4.39 -15.25
C TYR A 19 4.62 2.96 -14.68
N SER A 20 3.65 2.64 -13.81
CA SER A 20 3.42 1.27 -13.36
C SER A 20 2.59 0.48 -14.36
N VAL A 21 2.91 -0.82 -14.50
CA VAL A 21 2.24 -1.76 -15.42
C VAL A 21 1.61 -2.98 -14.71
N HIS A 22 1.72 -3.04 -13.38
CA HIS A 22 1.26 -4.18 -12.58
C HIS A 22 0.12 -3.85 -11.61
N ASP A 23 -0.32 -2.60 -11.55
CA ASP A 23 -1.26 -2.12 -10.54
C ASP A 23 -2.62 -1.74 -11.15
N GLY A 24 -3.09 -2.58 -12.06
CA GLY A 24 -4.32 -2.47 -12.80
C GLY A 24 -4.10 -2.34 -14.31
N PRO A 25 -5.18 -2.26 -15.12
CA PRO A 25 -5.08 -2.24 -16.57
C PRO A 25 -4.35 -1.01 -17.13
N GLY A 26 -3.48 -1.23 -18.10
CA GLY A 26 -2.71 -0.19 -18.78
C GLY A 26 -1.59 0.42 -17.95
N ILE A 27 -1.01 1.51 -18.44
CA ILE A 27 0.03 2.26 -17.72
C ILE A 27 -0.63 3.15 -16.67
N ARG A 28 -0.14 3.11 -15.44
CA ARG A 28 -0.76 3.80 -14.32
C ARG A 28 0.24 4.65 -13.53
N THR A 29 -0.28 5.71 -12.92
CA THR A 29 0.41 6.41 -11.84
C THR A 29 -0.19 5.98 -10.51
N ILE A 30 0.65 5.47 -9.61
CA ILE A 30 0.22 5.00 -8.30
C ILE A 30 0.42 6.11 -7.27
N VAL A 31 -0.60 6.37 -6.49
CA VAL A 31 -0.57 7.28 -5.34
C VAL A 31 -0.57 6.45 -4.06
N PHE A 32 0.55 6.46 -3.34
CA PHE A 32 0.72 5.69 -2.12
C PHE A 32 0.38 6.51 -0.88
N THR A 33 -0.68 6.13 -0.18
CA THR A 33 -1.17 6.82 1.03
C THR A 33 -0.71 6.12 2.31
N LYS A 34 -0.58 6.87 3.41
CA LYS A 34 -0.23 6.33 4.73
C LYS A 34 -1.47 5.97 5.55
N GLY A 35 -1.26 5.04 6.46
CA GLY A 35 -2.27 4.45 7.32
C GLY A 35 -2.74 3.09 6.78
N CYS A 36 -2.58 2.05 7.60
CA CYS A 36 -3.09 0.72 7.31
C CYS A 36 -3.61 0.10 8.60
N PRO A 37 -4.80 -0.51 8.60
CA PRO A 37 -5.30 -1.23 9.77
C PRO A 37 -4.57 -2.56 10.00
N LEU A 38 -3.83 -3.04 8.98
CA LEU A 38 -3.08 -4.29 9.04
C LEU A 38 -1.59 -4.02 9.30
N ALA A 39 -0.91 -5.00 9.91
CA ALA A 39 0.52 -5.03 10.17
C ALA A 39 1.15 -6.30 9.59
N CYS A 40 0.89 -6.59 8.31
CA CYS A 40 1.37 -7.81 7.65
C CYS A 40 2.87 -8.00 7.84
N ARG A 41 3.29 -9.22 8.22
CA ARG A 41 4.70 -9.55 8.48
C ARG A 41 5.60 -9.42 7.24
N TRP A 42 5.04 -9.60 6.06
CA TRP A 42 5.72 -9.47 4.75
C TRP A 42 5.51 -8.12 4.06
N CYS A 43 5.04 -7.10 4.76
CA CYS A 43 4.65 -5.84 4.15
C CYS A 43 5.77 -5.24 3.30
N SER A 44 5.47 -4.95 2.03
CA SER A 44 6.42 -4.31 1.10
C SER A 44 6.53 -2.80 1.30
N ASN A 45 5.56 -2.21 2.02
CA ASN A 45 5.49 -0.78 2.32
C ASN A 45 5.34 -0.52 3.82
N PRO A 46 6.30 -0.95 4.69
CA PRO A 46 6.19 -0.77 6.13
C PRO A 46 6.07 0.71 6.54
N GLU A 47 6.57 1.62 5.70
CA GLU A 47 6.43 3.07 5.85
C GLU A 47 4.99 3.57 5.72
N SER A 48 4.09 2.75 5.16
CA SER A 48 2.68 3.08 5.03
C SER A 48 1.84 2.72 6.26
N GLN A 49 2.31 1.84 7.14
CA GLN A 49 1.49 1.27 8.21
C GLN A 49 1.01 2.32 9.21
N LYS A 50 1.87 3.25 9.62
CA LYS A 50 1.50 4.31 10.57
C LYS A 50 0.83 5.48 9.86
N PRO A 51 -0.23 6.08 10.45
CA PRO A 51 -0.98 7.16 9.83
C PRO A 51 -0.34 8.55 9.98
N GLN A 52 0.84 8.67 10.60
CA GLN A 52 1.59 9.91 10.76
C GLN A 52 2.86 9.93 9.91
N PRO A 53 3.46 11.10 9.64
CA PRO A 53 4.79 11.20 9.06
C PRO A 53 5.81 10.41 9.88
N GLN A 54 6.76 9.76 9.22
CA GLN A 54 7.82 9.01 9.89
C GLN A 54 9.19 9.37 9.34
N MET A 55 10.14 9.58 10.23
CA MET A 55 11.55 9.67 9.86
C MET A 55 12.09 8.31 9.48
N ALA A 56 12.92 8.26 8.46
CA ALA A 56 13.67 7.08 8.05
C ALA A 56 15.14 7.46 7.78
N PHE A 57 16.05 6.57 8.08
CA PHE A 57 17.48 6.79 7.89
C PHE A 57 18.04 5.84 6.83
N ASN A 58 18.56 6.42 5.75
CA ASN A 58 19.31 5.68 4.74
C ASN A 58 20.82 5.89 4.98
N PRO A 59 21.51 4.91 5.60
CA PRO A 59 22.91 5.06 5.95
C PRO A 59 23.84 5.22 4.74
N THR A 60 23.47 4.67 3.58
CA THR A 60 24.31 4.74 2.36
C THR A 60 24.43 6.15 1.79
N ARG A 61 23.53 7.06 2.16
CA ARG A 61 23.56 8.47 1.76
C ARG A 61 24.27 9.36 2.77
N CYS A 62 24.56 8.86 3.97
CA CYS A 62 25.20 9.65 5.01
C CYS A 62 26.67 9.92 4.66
N ILE A 63 27.04 11.20 4.59
CA ILE A 63 28.41 11.62 4.31
C ILE A 63 29.39 11.45 5.51
N SER A 64 28.97 10.83 6.59
CA SER A 64 29.68 10.61 7.84
C SER A 64 29.53 11.78 8.84
N PRO A 65 29.29 11.46 10.13
CA PRO A 65 29.23 12.47 11.21
C PRO A 65 30.50 13.29 11.38
N ALA A 66 31.66 12.77 10.97
CA ALA A 66 32.93 13.49 11.02
C ALA A 66 32.97 14.69 10.03
N LYS A 67 32.19 14.61 8.93
CA LYS A 67 32.14 15.65 7.89
C LYS A 67 30.86 16.48 7.94
N CYS A 68 29.79 15.93 8.55
CA CYS A 68 28.48 16.54 8.59
C CYS A 68 27.74 16.09 9.85
N ASN A 69 27.34 17.04 10.68
CA ASN A 69 26.66 16.77 11.96
C ASN A 69 25.36 17.58 12.16
N PHE A 70 24.80 18.20 11.11
CA PHE A 70 23.64 19.09 11.22
C PHE A 70 22.39 18.44 11.82
N CYS A 71 22.21 17.13 11.62
CA CYS A 71 21.05 16.40 12.15
C CYS A 71 21.12 16.21 13.68
N ILE A 72 22.31 16.19 14.28
CA ILE A 72 22.49 15.93 15.71
C ILE A 72 21.86 17.05 16.55
N PRO A 73 22.25 18.35 16.41
CA PRO A 73 21.64 19.43 17.17
C PRO A 73 20.21 19.72 16.73
N ALA A 74 19.78 19.30 15.55
CA ALA A 74 18.42 19.48 15.05
C ALA A 74 17.43 18.49 15.65
N CYS A 75 17.88 17.44 16.32
CA CYS A 75 16.98 16.48 16.97
C CYS A 75 16.50 17.02 18.32
N PRO A 76 15.20 17.30 18.50
CA PRO A 76 14.69 17.88 19.75
C PRO A 76 14.78 16.92 20.96
N TYR A 77 14.92 15.63 20.68
CA TYR A 77 15.00 14.60 21.71
C TYR A 77 16.45 14.13 22.00
N GLY A 78 17.45 14.68 21.30
CA GLY A 78 18.83 14.22 21.42
C GLY A 78 19.06 12.74 21.02
N SER A 79 18.16 12.20 20.22
CA SER A 79 18.13 10.77 19.83
C SER A 79 19.14 10.42 18.73
N ILE A 80 19.86 11.40 18.18
CA ILE A 80 20.86 11.20 17.13
C ILE A 80 22.25 11.46 17.69
N ARG A 81 23.14 10.47 17.59
CA ARG A 81 24.51 10.52 18.11
C ARG A 81 25.51 10.05 17.08
N ALA A 82 26.74 10.52 17.19
CA ALA A 82 27.86 9.98 16.43
C ALA A 82 28.55 8.90 17.27
N VAL A 83 28.56 7.66 16.79
CA VAL A 83 29.17 6.51 17.43
C VAL A 83 30.07 5.79 16.43
N ASN A 84 31.33 5.62 16.73
CA ASN A 84 32.30 4.90 15.87
C ASN A 84 32.29 5.37 14.38
N GLY A 85 32.14 6.69 14.16
CA GLY A 85 32.15 7.25 12.80
C GLY A 85 30.84 7.10 11.99
N ALA A 86 29.79 6.54 12.59
CA ALA A 86 28.45 6.42 12.03
C ALA A 86 27.41 7.15 12.88
N LEU A 87 26.23 7.38 12.33
CA LEU A 87 25.08 7.84 13.11
C LEU A 87 24.41 6.65 13.80
N ASP A 88 24.24 6.78 15.10
CA ASP A 88 23.36 5.97 15.93
C ASP A 88 22.08 6.75 16.20
N ILE A 89 20.92 6.17 15.89
CA ILE A 89 19.62 6.84 15.96
C ILE A 89 18.66 6.00 16.81
N ASP A 90 18.35 6.50 18.00
CA ASP A 90 17.27 5.97 18.81
C ASP A 90 15.91 6.45 18.28
N CYS A 91 15.21 5.59 17.57
CA CYS A 91 13.91 5.90 16.98
C CYS A 91 12.74 5.88 17.97
N THR A 92 12.95 5.73 19.27
CA THR A 92 11.89 5.64 20.29
C THR A 92 10.92 6.81 20.20
N HIS A 93 11.43 8.03 20.05
CA HIS A 93 10.61 9.26 19.95
C HIS A 93 10.34 9.72 18.51
N CYS A 94 10.88 9.03 17.49
CA CYS A 94 10.75 9.49 16.10
C CYS A 94 9.31 9.48 15.58
N ASN A 95 8.47 8.57 16.10
CA ASN A 95 7.06 8.47 15.70
C ASN A 95 6.18 9.58 16.29
N ASP A 96 6.59 10.16 17.42
CA ASP A 96 5.85 11.20 18.13
C ASP A 96 6.48 12.60 17.89
N CYS A 97 7.52 12.66 17.04
CA CYS A 97 8.21 13.89 16.70
C CYS A 97 7.43 14.68 15.64
N GLU A 98 6.84 15.80 16.05
CA GLU A 98 6.05 16.64 15.16
C GLU A 98 6.90 17.38 14.12
N THR A 99 8.13 17.77 14.48
CA THR A 99 8.95 18.63 13.63
C THR A 99 9.77 17.85 12.60
N ILE A 100 10.27 16.67 12.97
CA ILE A 100 11.24 15.87 12.20
C ILE A 100 12.37 16.77 11.62
N ALA A 101 12.80 17.76 12.40
CA ALA A 101 13.74 18.80 11.97
C ALA A 101 15.09 18.22 11.50
N CYS A 102 15.50 17.07 12.05
CA CYS A 102 16.71 16.38 11.65
C CYS A 102 16.73 16.00 10.16
N ALA A 103 15.58 15.64 9.58
CA ALA A 103 15.47 15.33 8.15
C ALA A 103 15.62 16.60 7.29
N SER A 104 15.02 17.72 7.72
CA SER A 104 15.16 19.02 7.04
C SER A 104 16.59 19.55 7.11
N ALA A 105 17.31 19.25 8.19
CA ALA A 105 18.71 19.65 8.38
C ALA A 105 19.71 18.77 7.61
N CYS A 106 19.28 17.64 7.01
CA CYS A 106 20.17 16.71 6.35
C CYS A 106 20.42 17.08 4.87
N PRO A 107 21.58 17.66 4.49
CA PRO A 107 21.86 18.07 3.11
C PRO A 107 22.00 16.88 2.16
N ALA A 108 22.42 15.73 2.67
CA ALA A 108 22.57 14.50 1.90
C ALA A 108 21.24 13.73 1.70
N GLN A 109 20.15 14.21 2.32
CA GLN A 109 18.87 13.50 2.33
C GLN A 109 19.02 12.03 2.79
N SER A 110 19.93 11.78 3.72
CA SER A 110 20.09 10.50 4.39
C SER A 110 18.98 10.26 5.40
N LEU A 111 18.54 11.32 6.08
CA LEU A 111 17.32 11.35 6.87
C LEU A 111 16.17 11.84 5.98
N ILE A 112 15.16 11.02 5.82
CA ILE A 112 14.01 11.29 4.96
C ILE A 112 12.71 11.20 5.76
N VAL A 113 11.67 11.88 5.28
CA VAL A 113 10.33 11.80 5.88
C VAL A 113 9.41 11.03 4.95
N TYR A 114 8.90 9.91 5.41
CA TYR A 114 7.80 9.22 4.76
C TYR A 114 6.47 9.81 5.20
N GLY A 115 5.74 10.34 4.25
CA GLY A 115 4.45 10.98 4.43
C GLY A 115 4.55 12.50 4.43
N LYS A 116 3.96 13.08 3.40
CA LYS A 116 3.81 14.54 3.26
C LYS A 116 2.34 14.85 3.03
N ASN A 117 1.83 15.87 3.71
CA ASN A 117 0.51 16.40 3.40
C ASN A 117 0.51 16.95 1.98
N ARG A 118 -0.41 16.46 1.17
CA ARG A 118 -0.65 16.92 -0.20
C ARG A 118 -2.12 17.17 -0.40
N THR A 119 -2.45 18.23 -1.10
CA THR A 119 -3.81 18.46 -1.56
C THR A 119 -4.16 17.50 -2.71
N VAL A 120 -5.45 17.26 -2.91
CA VAL A 120 -5.94 16.54 -4.10
C VAL A 120 -5.43 17.18 -5.39
N GLU A 121 -5.39 18.53 -5.44
CA GLU A 121 -4.88 19.27 -6.60
C GLU A 121 -3.40 18.98 -6.85
N ASP A 122 -2.54 18.99 -5.81
CA ASP A 122 -1.11 18.69 -5.94
C ASP A 122 -0.88 17.27 -6.48
N VAL A 123 -1.64 16.30 -5.96
CA VAL A 123 -1.53 14.91 -6.41
C VAL A 123 -1.95 14.78 -7.85
N LEU A 124 -3.09 15.34 -8.23
CA LEU A 124 -3.59 15.23 -9.60
C LEU A 124 -2.77 16.05 -10.61
N HIS A 125 -2.10 17.09 -10.17
CA HIS A 125 -1.11 17.77 -11.02
C HIS A 125 0.02 16.82 -11.44
N VAL A 126 0.52 15.99 -10.53
CA VAL A 126 1.55 14.98 -10.84
C VAL A 126 0.97 13.85 -11.70
N VAL A 127 -0.21 13.33 -11.34
CA VAL A 127 -0.90 12.25 -12.07
C VAL A 127 -1.20 12.65 -13.52
N ALA A 128 -1.66 13.89 -13.75
CA ALA A 128 -2.02 14.38 -15.08
C ALA A 128 -0.83 14.47 -16.06
N GLN A 129 0.41 14.52 -15.57
CA GLN A 129 1.60 14.53 -16.41
C GLN A 129 1.74 13.26 -17.26
N ASP A 130 1.13 12.16 -16.83
CA ASP A 130 1.18 10.88 -17.54
C ASP A 130 -0.07 10.62 -18.43
N SER A 131 -0.91 11.64 -18.63
CA SER A 131 -2.21 11.52 -19.36
C SER A 131 -2.08 10.94 -20.77
N ILE A 132 -0.98 11.20 -21.46
CA ILE A 132 -0.72 10.64 -22.80
C ILE A 132 -0.55 9.11 -22.76
N PHE A 133 0.05 8.57 -21.70
CA PHE A 133 0.18 7.13 -21.53
C PHE A 133 -1.16 6.49 -21.19
N TYR A 134 -2.00 7.17 -20.39
CA TYR A 134 -3.33 6.66 -20.05
C TYR A 134 -4.23 6.54 -21.28
N SER A 135 -4.22 7.55 -22.14
CA SER A 135 -5.06 7.55 -23.34
C SER A 135 -4.68 6.44 -24.33
N ARG A 136 -3.39 6.09 -24.40
CA ARG A 136 -2.88 5.05 -25.31
C ARG A 136 -3.01 3.63 -24.77
N SER A 137 -2.88 3.45 -23.46
CA SER A 137 -2.87 2.14 -22.83
C SER A 137 -4.21 1.74 -22.18
N GLY A 138 -5.15 2.68 -22.07
CA GLY A 138 -6.36 2.49 -21.28
C GLY A 138 -6.13 2.57 -19.77
N GLY A 139 -4.95 3.01 -19.33
CA GLY A 139 -4.54 3.15 -17.93
C GLY A 139 -5.15 4.34 -17.20
N GLY A 140 -4.50 4.79 -16.13
CA GLY A 140 -4.99 5.88 -15.30
C GLY A 140 -4.29 5.99 -13.95
N MET A 141 -5.01 6.34 -12.90
CA MET A 141 -4.50 6.45 -11.54
C MET A 141 -4.91 5.23 -10.72
N THR A 142 -3.99 4.70 -9.90
CA THR A 142 -4.28 3.73 -8.84
C THR A 142 -3.95 4.36 -7.49
N ILE A 143 -4.87 4.24 -6.52
CA ILE A 143 -4.58 4.59 -5.14
C ILE A 143 -4.20 3.30 -4.41
N SER A 144 -3.05 3.33 -3.75
CA SER A 144 -2.44 2.21 -3.02
C SER A 144 -1.74 2.73 -1.75
N GLY A 145 -0.81 1.96 -1.19
CA GLY A 145 0.04 2.38 -0.07
C GLY A 145 -0.12 1.49 1.13
N GLY A 146 -0.78 2.00 2.19
CA GLY A 146 -1.30 1.18 3.28
C GLY A 146 -2.68 0.64 2.89
N GLU A 147 -3.73 1.16 3.53
CA GLU A 147 -5.11 1.01 3.08
C GLU A 147 -5.59 2.37 2.58
N PRO A 148 -5.82 2.56 1.28
CA PRO A 148 -6.19 3.87 0.73
C PRO A 148 -7.44 4.47 1.37
N LEU A 149 -8.43 3.63 1.67
CA LEU A 149 -9.69 4.07 2.26
C LEU A 149 -9.58 4.38 3.76
N PHE A 150 -8.42 4.14 4.37
CA PHE A 150 -8.12 4.61 5.73
C PHE A 150 -8.19 6.14 5.81
N GLN A 151 -7.77 6.83 4.75
CA GLN A 151 -7.93 8.28 4.60
C GLN A 151 -9.18 8.61 3.76
N THR A 152 -10.35 8.17 4.21
CA THR A 152 -11.63 8.16 3.47
C THR A 152 -11.91 9.47 2.74
N LYS A 153 -11.88 10.62 3.45
CA LYS A 153 -12.18 11.93 2.85
C LYS A 153 -11.25 12.27 1.68
N PHE A 154 -9.95 12.00 1.86
CA PHE A 154 -8.95 12.28 0.84
C PHE A 154 -9.11 11.34 -0.37
N ALA A 155 -9.24 10.04 -0.12
CA ALA A 155 -9.39 9.04 -1.18
C ALA A 155 -10.64 9.31 -2.04
N LEU A 156 -11.78 9.57 -1.42
CA LEU A 156 -13.02 9.88 -2.13
C LEU A 156 -12.94 11.18 -2.92
N ALA A 157 -12.36 12.24 -2.34
CA ALA A 157 -12.16 13.51 -3.05
C ALA A 157 -11.21 13.34 -4.25
N LEU A 158 -10.12 12.55 -4.08
CA LEU A 158 -9.17 12.25 -5.13
C LEU A 158 -9.82 11.47 -6.28
N LEU A 159 -10.62 10.44 -5.96
CA LEU A 159 -11.37 9.66 -6.94
C LEU A 159 -12.39 10.51 -7.71
N ARG A 160 -13.17 11.34 -7.00
CA ARG A 160 -14.15 12.23 -7.63
C ARG A 160 -13.48 13.20 -8.60
N GLU A 161 -12.39 13.85 -8.17
CA GLU A 161 -11.69 14.81 -9.01
C GLU A 161 -10.95 14.15 -10.19
N ALA A 162 -10.34 12.96 -10.00
CA ALA A 162 -9.74 12.19 -11.09
C ALA A 162 -10.77 11.85 -12.18
N ARG A 163 -11.96 11.39 -11.79
CA ARG A 163 -13.06 11.10 -12.74
C ARG A 163 -13.51 12.34 -13.52
N ARG A 164 -13.56 13.52 -12.86
CA ARG A 164 -13.86 14.79 -13.55
C ARG A 164 -12.84 15.14 -14.62
N ARG A 165 -11.57 14.84 -14.35
CA ARG A 165 -10.48 15.00 -15.32
C ARG A 165 -10.43 13.86 -16.34
N ARG A 166 -11.43 12.95 -16.35
CA ARG A 166 -11.51 11.78 -17.23
C ARG A 166 -10.31 10.83 -17.08
N ILE A 167 -9.71 10.78 -15.90
CA ILE A 167 -8.66 9.82 -15.56
C ILE A 167 -9.36 8.57 -15.00
N LYS A 168 -9.09 7.40 -15.61
CA LYS A 168 -9.57 6.12 -15.09
C LYS A 168 -8.94 5.84 -13.73
N THR A 169 -9.74 5.28 -12.82
CA THR A 169 -9.37 5.09 -11.42
C THR A 169 -9.34 3.61 -11.05
N ALA A 170 -8.37 3.23 -10.25
CA ALA A 170 -8.31 1.94 -9.59
C ALA A 170 -7.88 2.11 -8.13
N ILE A 171 -8.10 1.08 -7.33
CA ILE A 171 -7.68 1.00 -5.93
C ILE A 171 -7.05 -0.36 -5.66
N GLU A 172 -6.02 -0.37 -4.84
CA GLU A 172 -5.49 -1.58 -4.21
C GLU A 172 -5.86 -1.54 -2.73
N THR A 173 -6.73 -2.43 -2.31
CA THR A 173 -7.29 -2.42 -0.96
C THR A 173 -7.24 -3.79 -0.30
N CYS A 174 -7.01 -3.82 1.01
CA CYS A 174 -7.24 -5.02 1.81
C CYS A 174 -8.69 -5.14 2.29
N GLY A 175 -9.55 -4.15 2.03
CA GLY A 175 -10.95 -4.16 2.39
C GLY A 175 -11.25 -4.08 3.90
N CYS A 176 -10.24 -3.81 4.74
CA CYS A 176 -10.41 -3.70 6.19
C CYS A 176 -10.85 -2.29 6.60
N VAL A 177 -12.00 -1.87 6.10
CA VAL A 177 -12.62 -0.55 6.32
C VAL A 177 -14.15 -0.73 6.52
N PRO A 178 -14.86 0.27 7.09
CA PRO A 178 -16.33 0.21 7.14
C PRO A 178 -16.94 0.01 5.75
N TRP A 179 -18.01 -0.78 5.66
CA TRP A 179 -18.67 -1.07 4.38
C TRP A 179 -19.11 0.21 3.66
N GLU A 180 -19.65 1.17 4.40
CA GLU A 180 -20.14 2.45 3.87
C GLU A 180 -19.05 3.20 3.08
N THR A 181 -17.81 3.09 3.54
CA THR A 181 -16.64 3.68 2.84
C THR A 181 -16.36 2.97 1.52
N MET A 182 -16.44 1.62 1.52
CA MET A 182 -16.25 0.81 0.30
C MET A 182 -17.39 1.06 -0.69
N GLU A 183 -18.64 1.10 -0.20
CA GLU A 183 -19.84 1.35 -0.98
C GLU A 183 -19.82 2.72 -1.67
N GLU A 184 -19.35 3.77 -0.98
CA GLU A 184 -19.17 5.12 -1.56
C GLU A 184 -18.02 5.16 -2.59
N ALA A 185 -16.95 4.41 -2.36
CA ALA A 185 -15.81 4.39 -3.27
C ALA A 185 -16.06 3.60 -4.56
N ALA A 186 -16.75 2.46 -4.48
CA ALA A 186 -16.91 1.52 -5.59
C ALA A 186 -17.49 2.14 -6.88
N PRO A 187 -18.52 3.02 -6.85
CA PRO A 187 -19.01 3.70 -8.05
C PRO A 187 -18.00 4.63 -8.71
N LEU A 188 -17.01 5.10 -7.94
CA LEU A 188 -15.97 6.00 -8.43
C LEU A 188 -14.79 5.26 -9.08
N LEU A 189 -14.74 3.94 -8.99
CA LEU A 189 -13.65 3.09 -9.46
C LEU A 189 -13.98 2.44 -10.80
N ASN A 190 -13.00 2.30 -11.67
CA ASN A 190 -13.08 1.49 -12.89
C ASN A 190 -12.62 0.05 -12.62
N ASN A 191 -11.64 -0.15 -11.77
CA ASN A 191 -11.11 -1.45 -11.39
C ASN A 191 -10.82 -1.47 -9.88
N ILE A 192 -11.00 -2.64 -9.26
CA ILE A 192 -10.68 -2.86 -7.85
C ILE A 192 -9.71 -4.04 -7.77
N LEU A 193 -8.54 -3.81 -7.16
CA LEU A 193 -7.60 -4.85 -6.80
C LEU A 193 -7.79 -5.11 -5.31
N PHE A 194 -8.31 -6.29 -4.97
CA PHE A 194 -8.71 -6.63 -3.61
C PHE A 194 -7.86 -7.75 -3.04
N ASP A 195 -7.17 -7.47 -1.96
CA ASP A 195 -6.25 -8.43 -1.35
C ASP A 195 -6.96 -9.39 -0.38
N VAL A 196 -7.03 -10.68 -0.71
CA VAL A 196 -7.42 -11.77 0.19
C VAL A 196 -6.15 -12.53 0.59
N LYS A 197 -5.75 -12.41 1.85
CA LYS A 197 -4.48 -12.97 2.32
C LYS A 197 -4.63 -14.39 2.91
N HIS A 198 -5.79 -14.68 3.52
CA HIS A 198 -6.17 -15.99 4.03
C HIS A 198 -7.67 -16.02 4.29
N THR A 199 -8.30 -17.20 4.22
CA THR A 199 -9.72 -17.40 4.56
C THR A 199 -9.95 -17.76 6.03
N ASP A 200 -8.96 -18.34 6.70
CA ASP A 200 -8.99 -18.61 8.15
C ASP A 200 -8.62 -17.33 8.92
N SER A 201 -9.50 -16.92 9.86
CA SER A 201 -9.37 -15.65 10.57
C SER A 201 -8.24 -15.66 11.61
N GLU A 202 -8.00 -16.77 12.29
CA GLU A 202 -6.94 -16.84 13.30
C GLU A 202 -5.55 -16.82 12.64
N LYS A 203 -5.37 -17.56 11.54
CA LYS A 203 -4.14 -17.49 10.74
C LYS A 203 -3.94 -16.09 10.17
N HIS A 204 -5.01 -15.48 9.65
CA HIS A 204 -4.94 -14.10 9.14
C HIS A 204 -4.53 -13.12 10.25
N LYS A 205 -5.13 -13.22 11.43
CA LYS A 205 -4.82 -12.38 12.60
C LYS A 205 -3.37 -12.54 13.05
N TRP A 206 -2.87 -13.78 13.12
CA TRP A 206 -1.47 -14.03 13.46
C TRP A 206 -0.48 -13.35 12.51
N ALA A 207 -0.79 -13.36 11.22
CA ALA A 207 0.09 -12.86 10.18
C ALA A 207 -0.03 -11.35 9.91
N THR A 208 -1.21 -10.76 10.18
CA THR A 208 -1.53 -9.37 9.80
C THR A 208 -1.95 -8.49 10.98
N GLY A 209 -2.12 -9.06 12.17
CA GLY A 209 -2.57 -8.36 13.38
C GLY A 209 -4.08 -8.21 13.51
N ARG A 210 -4.89 -8.63 12.53
CA ARG A 210 -6.36 -8.58 12.56
C ARG A 210 -7.01 -9.81 11.94
N GLY A 211 -8.21 -10.18 12.40
CA GLY A 211 -9.08 -11.13 11.73
C GLY A 211 -9.53 -10.65 10.34
N ASN A 212 -10.10 -11.54 9.55
CA ASN A 212 -10.50 -11.26 8.18
C ASN A 212 -12.02 -11.18 7.97
N GLU A 213 -12.82 -11.27 9.04
CA GLU A 213 -14.28 -11.31 8.94
C GLU A 213 -14.85 -10.10 8.21
N LEU A 214 -14.38 -8.89 8.55
CA LEU A 214 -14.78 -7.66 7.89
C LEU A 214 -14.33 -7.64 6.42
N ILE A 215 -13.11 -8.10 6.15
CA ILE A 215 -12.52 -8.15 4.82
C ILE A 215 -13.35 -9.04 3.89
N LEU A 216 -13.63 -10.28 4.32
CA LEU A 216 -14.39 -11.25 3.54
C LEU A 216 -15.85 -10.82 3.39
N SER A 217 -16.45 -10.24 4.43
CA SER A 217 -17.79 -9.65 4.36
C SER A 217 -17.85 -8.53 3.34
N ASN A 218 -16.87 -7.62 3.35
CA ASN A 218 -16.78 -6.51 2.39
C ASN A 218 -16.58 -6.99 0.96
N LEU A 219 -15.72 -8.00 0.75
CA LEU A 219 -15.55 -8.60 -0.57
C LEU A 219 -16.87 -9.15 -1.10
N LYS A 220 -17.57 -9.96 -0.29
CA LYS A 220 -18.86 -10.54 -0.68
C LYS A 220 -19.87 -9.46 -1.03
N LYS A 221 -20.06 -8.48 -0.15
CA LYS A 221 -20.98 -7.36 -0.40
C LYS A 221 -20.61 -6.58 -1.67
N LEU A 222 -19.29 -6.34 -1.89
CA LEU A 222 -18.81 -5.64 -3.09
C LEU A 222 -19.22 -6.38 -4.37
N LEU A 223 -19.01 -7.70 -4.42
CA LEU A 223 -19.33 -8.53 -5.57
C LEU A 223 -20.83 -8.64 -5.84
N GLU A 224 -21.64 -8.68 -4.78
CA GLU A 224 -23.10 -8.76 -4.86
C GLU A 224 -23.74 -7.41 -5.20
N THR A 225 -23.23 -6.30 -4.63
CA THR A 225 -23.80 -4.96 -4.84
C THR A 225 -23.40 -4.35 -6.19
N PHE A 226 -22.20 -4.69 -6.68
CA PHE A 226 -21.65 -4.13 -7.92
C PHE A 226 -21.23 -5.23 -8.91
N PRO A 227 -22.17 -6.05 -9.43
CA PRO A 227 -21.86 -7.23 -10.25
C PRO A 227 -21.17 -6.91 -11.58
N ASP A 228 -21.30 -5.66 -12.08
CA ASP A 228 -20.63 -5.21 -13.31
C ASP A 228 -19.23 -4.61 -13.06
N LYS A 229 -18.80 -4.50 -11.79
CA LYS A 229 -17.53 -3.91 -11.43
C LYS A 229 -16.41 -4.95 -11.54
N PRO A 230 -15.39 -4.75 -12.37
CA PRO A 230 -14.25 -5.66 -12.41
C PRO A 230 -13.48 -5.66 -11.09
N VAL A 231 -13.36 -6.82 -10.48
CA VAL A 231 -12.58 -7.05 -9.24
C VAL A 231 -11.50 -8.07 -9.52
N LEU A 232 -10.25 -7.66 -9.35
CA LEU A 232 -9.11 -8.58 -9.34
C LEU A 232 -8.79 -8.92 -7.87
N VAL A 233 -9.12 -10.14 -7.46
CA VAL A 233 -8.71 -10.63 -6.14
C VAL A 233 -7.27 -11.10 -6.22
N ARG A 234 -6.41 -10.60 -5.32
CA ARG A 234 -5.00 -10.93 -5.27
C ARG A 234 -4.65 -11.60 -3.95
N THR A 235 -3.79 -12.60 -4.02
CA THR A 235 -3.23 -13.24 -2.84
C THR A 235 -1.71 -13.23 -2.93
N PRO A 236 -1.02 -12.48 -2.06
CA PRO A 236 0.41 -12.66 -1.89
C PRO A 236 0.65 -14.06 -1.28
N VAL A 237 1.31 -14.92 -2.02
CA VAL A 237 1.62 -16.31 -1.61
C VAL A 237 2.85 -16.30 -0.74
N ILE A 238 2.66 -16.52 0.55
CA ILE A 238 3.68 -16.40 1.59
C ILE A 238 4.08 -17.76 2.10
N PRO A 239 5.38 -18.09 2.16
CA PRO A 239 5.88 -19.36 2.68
C PRO A 239 5.36 -19.67 4.09
N ASP A 240 4.93 -20.92 4.31
CA ASP A 240 4.44 -21.44 5.60
C ASP A 240 3.17 -20.71 6.14
N PHE A 241 2.47 -19.97 5.27
CA PHE A 241 1.28 -19.25 5.68
C PHE A 241 0.06 -19.59 4.83
N ASN A 242 0.12 -19.41 3.52
CA ASN A 242 -0.99 -19.63 2.60
C ASN A 242 -0.56 -20.27 1.27
N ASP A 243 0.58 -20.95 1.29
CA ASP A 243 1.17 -21.62 0.14
C ASP A 243 0.74 -23.10 0.01
N ASP A 244 -0.22 -23.53 0.83
CA ASP A 244 -0.81 -24.87 0.81
C ASP A 244 -2.07 -24.97 -0.07
N ASP A 245 -2.37 -26.21 -0.52
CA ASP A 245 -3.46 -26.49 -1.46
C ASP A 245 -4.85 -26.24 -0.85
N GLU A 246 -5.04 -26.49 0.45
CA GLU A 246 -6.36 -26.29 1.09
C GLU A 246 -6.69 -24.80 1.20
N THR A 247 -5.72 -23.96 1.54
CA THR A 247 -5.89 -22.51 1.53
C THR A 247 -6.23 -22.02 0.11
N ALA A 248 -5.54 -22.52 -0.92
CA ALA A 248 -5.84 -22.20 -2.31
C ALA A 248 -7.28 -22.60 -2.69
N ARG A 249 -7.70 -23.84 -2.37
CA ARG A 249 -9.09 -24.31 -2.61
C ARG A 249 -10.12 -23.45 -1.86
N SER A 250 -9.83 -23.07 -0.63
CA SER A 250 -10.76 -22.24 0.17
C SER A 250 -10.95 -20.84 -0.45
N ILE A 251 -9.90 -20.26 -1.03
CA ILE A 251 -9.99 -18.99 -1.79
C ILE A 251 -10.81 -19.21 -3.06
N GLY A 252 -10.57 -20.30 -3.81
CA GLY A 252 -11.35 -20.62 -5.00
C GLY A 252 -12.84 -20.77 -4.71
N ARG A 253 -13.20 -21.49 -3.63
CA ARG A 253 -14.61 -21.61 -3.17
C ARG A 253 -15.24 -20.26 -2.83
N LEU A 254 -14.48 -19.36 -2.18
CA LEU A 254 -14.94 -18.00 -1.87
C LEU A 254 -15.31 -17.20 -3.13
N LEU A 255 -14.60 -17.42 -4.23
CA LEU A 255 -14.77 -16.67 -5.49
C LEU A 255 -15.72 -17.33 -6.49
N LYS A 256 -16.17 -18.55 -6.19
CA LYS A 256 -17.02 -19.33 -7.08
C LYS A 256 -18.38 -18.67 -7.33
N GLY A 257 -18.78 -18.60 -8.60
CA GLY A 257 -20.08 -18.10 -9.01
C GLY A 257 -20.14 -16.57 -9.29
N TYR A 258 -19.07 -15.83 -9.07
CA TYR A 258 -18.99 -14.40 -9.39
C TYR A 258 -18.33 -14.19 -10.77
N ALA A 259 -19.08 -13.68 -11.74
CA ALA A 259 -18.59 -13.51 -13.12
C ALA A 259 -17.64 -12.28 -13.27
N ASN A 260 -17.72 -11.32 -12.36
CA ASN A 260 -16.94 -10.08 -12.39
C ASN A 260 -15.60 -10.18 -11.64
N VAL A 261 -15.22 -11.38 -11.20
CA VAL A 261 -13.99 -11.63 -10.45
C VAL A 261 -12.94 -12.28 -11.32
N SER A 262 -11.73 -11.78 -11.28
CA SER A 262 -10.50 -12.46 -11.69
C SER A 262 -9.61 -12.69 -10.46
N TYR A 263 -8.63 -13.57 -10.58
CA TYR A 263 -7.73 -13.92 -9.48
C TYR A 263 -6.28 -13.87 -9.93
N GLU A 264 -5.39 -13.46 -9.02
CA GLU A 264 -3.95 -13.43 -9.24
C GLU A 264 -3.20 -13.85 -7.96
N ALA A 265 -2.41 -14.90 -8.08
CA ALA A 265 -1.46 -15.32 -7.04
C ALA A 265 -0.15 -14.56 -7.20
N LEU A 266 0.16 -13.67 -6.28
CA LEU A 266 1.38 -12.87 -6.30
C LEU A 266 2.52 -13.63 -5.59
N PRO A 267 3.64 -13.93 -6.26
CA PRO A 267 4.75 -14.60 -5.60
C PRO A 267 5.36 -13.70 -4.52
N TYR A 268 5.67 -14.29 -3.36
CA TYR A 268 6.38 -13.58 -2.29
C TYR A 268 7.72 -13.04 -2.76
N HIS A 269 8.01 -11.82 -2.33
CA HIS A 269 9.29 -11.15 -2.58
C HIS A 269 9.72 -10.32 -1.36
N ARG A 270 11.02 -10.05 -1.27
CA ARG A 270 11.63 -9.33 -0.13
C ARG A 270 11.94 -7.86 -0.42
N LEU A 271 11.24 -7.21 -1.32
CA LEU A 271 11.49 -5.82 -1.74
C LEU A 271 11.31 -4.79 -0.62
N GLY A 272 10.58 -5.12 0.44
CA GLY A 272 10.38 -4.26 1.61
C GLY A 272 11.54 -4.25 2.61
N THR A 273 12.45 -5.21 2.58
CA THR A 273 13.47 -5.43 3.63
C THR A 273 14.30 -4.19 3.95
N GLN A 274 14.78 -3.50 2.92
CA GLN A 274 15.56 -2.27 3.07
C GLN A 274 14.79 -1.15 3.77
N LYS A 275 13.48 -1.07 3.52
CA LYS A 275 12.62 -0.04 4.13
C LYS A 275 12.42 -0.28 5.62
N TYR A 276 12.35 -1.54 6.04
CA TYR A 276 12.35 -1.88 7.48
C TYR A 276 13.61 -1.37 8.15
N MET A 277 14.78 -1.66 7.59
CA MET A 277 16.06 -1.18 8.10
C MET A 277 16.11 0.36 8.18
N PHE A 278 15.60 1.06 7.14
CA PHE A 278 15.57 2.52 7.17
C PHE A 278 14.64 3.10 8.25
N LEU A 279 13.62 2.33 8.66
CA LEU A 279 12.72 2.68 9.75
C LEU A 279 13.22 2.24 11.13
N GLY A 280 14.45 1.70 11.23
CA GLY A 280 15.00 1.15 12.48
C GLY A 280 14.25 -0.10 12.95
N ARG A 281 13.69 -0.90 12.03
CA ARG A 281 12.90 -2.11 12.30
C ARG A 281 13.57 -3.34 11.70
N GLU A 282 13.43 -4.45 12.39
CA GLU A 282 13.79 -5.75 11.86
C GLU A 282 12.70 -6.26 10.90
N TYR A 283 13.12 -6.94 9.81
CA TYR A 283 12.18 -7.56 8.88
C TYR A 283 11.62 -8.87 9.47
N PRO A 284 10.30 -8.99 9.70
CA PRO A 284 9.75 -10.10 10.48
C PRO A 284 9.83 -11.48 9.81
N MET A 285 10.05 -11.54 8.49
CA MET A 285 10.09 -12.80 7.74
C MET A 285 11.51 -13.38 7.60
N GLY A 286 12.55 -12.68 8.08
CA GLY A 286 13.93 -13.16 7.96
C GLY A 286 14.37 -13.44 6.53
N GLU A 287 14.99 -14.61 6.30
CA GLU A 287 15.62 -15.01 5.02
C GLU A 287 14.75 -15.96 4.18
N VAL A 288 13.45 -16.14 4.51
CA VAL A 288 12.58 -17.06 3.77
C VAL A 288 12.39 -16.66 2.31
N SER A 289 12.24 -17.65 1.45
CA SER A 289 11.92 -17.46 0.02
C SER A 289 10.83 -18.43 -0.40
N LEU A 290 10.01 -18.04 -1.37
CA LEU A 290 8.99 -18.91 -1.95
C LEU A 290 9.65 -19.82 -2.98
N PRO A 291 9.50 -21.16 -2.89
CA PRO A 291 10.01 -22.06 -3.91
C PRO A 291 9.40 -21.77 -5.29
N ALA A 292 10.18 -21.99 -6.33
CA ALA A 292 9.73 -21.81 -7.71
C ALA A 292 8.50 -22.69 -8.01
N GLY A 293 7.52 -22.12 -8.73
CA GLY A 293 6.30 -22.82 -9.12
C GLY A 293 5.18 -22.84 -8.09
N VAL A 294 5.42 -22.49 -6.81
CA VAL A 294 4.38 -22.53 -5.77
C VAL A 294 3.26 -21.53 -6.08
N ALA A 295 3.58 -20.30 -6.44
CA ALA A 295 2.55 -19.30 -6.79
C ALA A 295 1.72 -19.77 -8.03
N ALA A 296 2.36 -20.35 -9.03
CA ALA A 296 1.67 -20.90 -10.21
C ALA A 296 0.76 -22.09 -9.83
N ARG A 297 1.18 -22.95 -8.89
CA ARG A 297 0.35 -24.03 -8.35
C ARG A 297 -0.87 -23.48 -7.63
N VAL A 298 -0.70 -22.49 -6.75
CA VAL A 298 -1.79 -21.82 -6.04
C VAL A 298 -2.77 -21.18 -7.04
N GLN A 299 -2.26 -20.49 -8.06
CA GLN A 299 -3.07 -19.91 -9.14
C GLN A 299 -3.94 -20.98 -9.81
N ALA A 300 -3.33 -22.10 -10.23
CA ALA A 300 -4.04 -23.18 -10.93
C ALA A 300 -5.15 -23.79 -10.07
N ILE A 301 -4.88 -24.04 -8.78
CA ILE A 301 -5.86 -24.61 -7.85
C ILE A 301 -7.05 -23.64 -7.63
N VAL A 302 -6.77 -22.35 -7.45
CA VAL A 302 -7.84 -21.36 -7.30
C VAL A 302 -8.68 -21.26 -8.56
N ASP A 303 -8.04 -21.25 -9.74
CA ASP A 303 -8.74 -21.17 -11.04
C ASP A 303 -9.61 -22.39 -11.29
N GLU A 304 -9.12 -23.60 -10.98
CA GLU A 304 -9.90 -24.84 -11.06
C GLU A 304 -11.13 -24.78 -10.13
N GLU A 305 -10.94 -24.44 -8.86
CA GLU A 305 -11.98 -24.48 -7.84
C GLU A 305 -13.09 -23.42 -8.09
N ARG A 306 -12.71 -22.22 -8.56
CA ARG A 306 -13.70 -21.17 -8.91
C ARG A 306 -14.41 -21.44 -10.25
N GLY A 307 -13.95 -22.42 -11.03
CA GLY A 307 -14.52 -22.77 -12.33
C GLY A 307 -14.14 -21.80 -13.45
N ALA A 308 -12.96 -21.17 -13.38
CA ALA A 308 -12.44 -20.38 -14.49
C ALA A 308 -12.02 -21.28 -15.63
N LYS A 309 -12.47 -20.96 -16.85
CA LYS A 309 -12.10 -21.65 -18.09
C LYS A 309 -10.86 -21.02 -18.70
#